data_1ba53624018f3702517fd08edefde8bc
#
_entry.id   1ba53624018f3702517fd08edefde8bc
#
_cell.length_a   1.000
_cell.length_b   1.000
_cell.length_c   1.000
_cell.angle_alpha   90.00
_cell.angle_beta   90.00
_cell.angle_gamma   90.00
#
_symmetry.space_group_name_H-M   'P 1'
#
loop_
_entity.id
_entity.type
_entity.pdbx_description
1 polymer ?
#
loop_
_entity_poly.entity_id
_entity_poly.type
_entity_poly.pdbx_seq_one_letter_code
_entity_poly.pdbx_strand_id
1 'polypeptide(L)'
;MKAQDTLTVMQYNLLYYGNYQSGYADCYETNNNTQQKDEYIRTILDYVKPDIFTVCEFGSTATLHNDFLRHNLNIGSTNYWQTDNILNYANSNIINHIFFDSRKLGMKKHVALRTTPRDTDIYELYLKTPGLAAGDTTKLICIVAHLKAGNTASDRKKRLNQMQTTMYYVSQHYSKDNVLIMGDFNLYGASEDTYKLLTQTYSDPDALFKDPLYEVGGVGEWTYNSQFAAFHTQATRRYSEECFSAGGLDDRFDFIMMSYEVAYGYDHLRYVRNSYKAVGNDGKHYNQSVNQGSNTAVPTAVADALYGCSDHLPVTMKIFADVSVGVDETTEPDLMAFVAPNPVKDYARVSFYNPKHGNVQFDLYSLQGQLLQRTTEAFDEGPQQFELSLQDQPQGFYLLKITHSNGWRQTVKVVIK
;
A
#
# COMPACT_ATOMS: atom_id res chain seq x y z
N MET A 1 -12.51 5.78 18.37
CA MET A 1 -12.22 6.51 17.13
C MET A 1 -13.15 7.71 17.03
N LYS A 2 -12.71 8.85 16.51
CA LYS A 2 -13.61 9.98 16.22
C LYS A 2 -14.45 9.65 14.98
N ALA A 3 -15.53 10.39 14.75
CA ALA A 3 -16.39 10.23 13.57
C ALA A 3 -15.59 10.43 12.26
N GLN A 4 -14.62 11.33 12.27
CA GLN A 4 -13.63 11.51 11.21
C GLN A 4 -12.24 11.37 11.81
N ASP A 5 -11.47 10.41 11.33
CA ASP A 5 -10.12 10.10 11.84
C ASP A 5 -9.24 9.56 10.69
N THR A 6 -7.96 9.52 10.93
CA THR A 6 -7.00 8.97 9.96
C THR A 6 -6.27 7.80 10.59
N LEU A 7 -6.23 6.67 9.88
CA LEU A 7 -5.41 5.51 10.21
C LEU A 7 -4.09 5.60 9.45
N THR A 8 -2.98 5.43 10.14
CA THR A 8 -1.66 5.23 9.53
C THR A 8 -1.36 3.74 9.50
N VAL A 9 -1.18 3.19 8.30
CA VAL A 9 -0.81 1.79 8.07
C VAL A 9 0.67 1.74 7.75
N MET A 10 1.40 0.81 8.35
CA MET A 10 2.82 0.56 8.13
C MET A 10 3.05 -0.93 7.88
N GLN A 11 3.80 -1.25 6.83
CA GLN A 11 4.31 -2.58 6.52
C GLN A 11 5.84 -2.56 6.58
N TYR A 12 6.46 -3.57 7.22
CA TYR A 12 7.91 -3.66 7.35
C TYR A 12 8.42 -5.11 7.30
N ASN A 13 9.36 -5.40 6.43
CA ASN A 13 10.16 -6.61 6.50
C ASN A 13 11.25 -6.42 7.57
N LEU A 14 11.25 -7.26 8.62
CA LEU A 14 12.11 -7.12 9.80
C LEU A 14 13.41 -7.94 9.72
N LEU A 15 13.77 -8.45 8.56
CA LEU A 15 14.98 -9.22 8.33
C LEU A 15 15.23 -10.27 9.43
N TYR A 16 14.53 -11.41 9.34
CA TYR A 16 14.64 -12.56 10.27
C TYR A 16 14.57 -12.20 11.76
N TYR A 17 13.72 -11.25 12.15
CA TYR A 17 13.59 -10.84 13.54
C TYR A 17 13.28 -12.04 14.46
N GLY A 18 14.20 -12.32 15.41
CA GLY A 18 14.08 -13.42 16.38
C GLY A 18 14.20 -14.81 15.78
N ASN A 19 14.61 -14.96 14.52
CA ASN A 19 14.89 -16.24 13.88
C ASN A 19 16.39 -16.39 13.58
N TYR A 20 17.08 -17.06 14.49
CA TYR A 20 18.53 -17.31 14.38
C TYR A 20 18.86 -18.72 13.89
N GLN A 21 17.91 -19.44 13.33
CA GLN A 21 18.16 -20.82 12.91
C GLN A 21 19.01 -20.91 11.66
N SER A 22 20.01 -21.77 11.75
CA SER A 22 20.97 -22.10 10.71
C SER A 22 20.32 -22.45 9.37
N GLY A 23 20.81 -21.87 8.30
CA GLY A 23 20.46 -22.20 6.92
C GLY A 23 19.91 -21.06 6.10
N TYR A 24 19.70 -19.90 6.67
CA TYR A 24 19.36 -18.69 5.95
C TYR A 24 20.46 -17.64 6.17
N ALA A 25 21.20 -17.37 5.11
CA ALA A 25 21.99 -16.19 4.86
C ALA A 25 22.71 -15.57 6.09
N ASP A 26 23.50 -16.36 6.82
CA ASP A 26 24.41 -15.83 7.84
C ASP A 26 23.79 -14.91 8.92
N CYS A 27 22.49 -15.04 9.20
CA CYS A 27 21.80 -14.29 10.25
C CYS A 27 21.88 -15.01 11.59
N TYR A 28 22.66 -14.45 12.51
CA TYR A 28 22.90 -14.98 13.85
C TYR A 28 22.54 -13.94 14.92
N GLU A 29 22.43 -14.35 16.18
CA GLU A 29 22.21 -13.44 17.30
C GLU A 29 23.27 -12.34 17.40
N THR A 30 24.49 -12.62 16.95
CA THR A 30 25.61 -11.67 17.02
C THR A 30 25.55 -10.56 15.98
N ASN A 31 24.85 -10.77 14.86
CA ASN A 31 24.77 -9.78 13.76
C ASN A 31 23.33 -9.34 13.44
N ASN A 32 22.34 -9.99 14.04
CA ASN A 32 20.92 -9.67 13.88
C ASN A 32 20.19 -9.70 15.24
N ASN A 33 20.80 -9.09 16.24
CA ASN A 33 20.36 -9.15 17.63
C ASN A 33 19.02 -8.44 17.85
N THR A 34 18.03 -9.14 18.43
CA THR A 34 16.68 -8.60 18.67
C THR A 34 16.67 -7.41 19.60
N GLN A 35 17.49 -7.39 20.66
CA GLN A 35 17.55 -6.28 21.61
C GLN A 35 18.00 -4.98 20.93
N GLN A 36 19.00 -5.07 20.05
CA GLN A 36 19.46 -3.92 19.27
C GLN A 36 18.42 -3.50 18.23
N LYS A 37 17.79 -4.47 17.57
CA LYS A 37 16.67 -4.19 16.65
C LYS A 37 15.49 -3.52 17.35
N ASP A 38 15.18 -3.90 18.57
CA ASP A 38 14.12 -3.25 19.35
C ASP A 38 14.38 -1.75 19.53
N GLU A 39 15.62 -1.32 19.74
CA GLU A 39 15.98 0.11 19.83
C GLU A 39 15.72 0.83 18.50
N TYR A 40 16.12 0.24 17.39
CA TYR A 40 15.86 0.77 16.05
C TYR A 40 14.37 0.81 15.74
N ILE A 41 13.65 -0.28 16.00
CA ILE A 41 12.21 -0.39 15.77
C ILE A 41 11.44 0.68 16.55
N ARG A 42 11.77 0.89 17.83
CA ARG A 42 11.16 1.96 18.64
C ARG A 42 11.40 3.35 18.04
N THR A 43 12.63 3.63 17.59
CA THR A 43 12.96 4.90 16.93
C THR A 43 12.11 5.11 15.67
N ILE A 44 11.93 4.06 14.86
CA ILE A 44 11.13 4.10 13.63
C ILE A 44 9.64 4.23 13.96
N LEU A 45 9.14 3.49 14.94
CA LEU A 45 7.73 3.53 15.36
C LEU A 45 7.37 4.89 15.98
N ASP A 46 8.26 5.48 16.77
CA ASP A 46 8.07 6.82 17.34
C ASP A 46 8.01 7.91 16.27
N TYR A 47 8.72 7.71 15.16
CA TYR A 47 8.68 8.61 14.01
C TYR A 47 7.41 8.44 13.18
N VAL A 48 7.05 7.20 12.83
CA VAL A 48 5.92 6.89 11.95
C VAL A 48 4.58 7.00 12.67
N LYS A 49 4.49 6.52 13.92
CA LYS A 49 3.26 6.44 14.74
C LYS A 49 2.12 5.72 14.01
N PRO A 50 2.30 4.46 13.60
CA PRO A 50 1.26 3.71 12.92
C PRO A 50 0.08 3.40 13.86
N ASP A 51 -1.10 3.16 13.28
CA ASP A 51 -2.27 2.58 13.96
C ASP A 51 -2.40 1.08 13.64
N ILE A 52 -1.88 0.68 12.47
CA ILE A 52 -1.75 -0.71 12.01
C ILE A 52 -0.29 -0.92 11.62
N PHE A 53 0.33 -1.92 12.19
CA PHE A 53 1.70 -2.29 11.89
C PHE A 53 1.76 -3.77 11.50
N THR A 54 2.07 -4.05 10.24
CA THR A 54 2.26 -5.39 9.72
C THR A 54 3.73 -5.66 9.44
N VAL A 55 4.13 -6.90 9.63
CA VAL A 55 5.53 -7.32 9.50
C VAL A 55 5.66 -8.57 8.66
N CYS A 56 6.81 -8.69 7.98
CA CYS A 56 7.31 -9.89 7.34
C CYS A 56 8.65 -10.29 7.98
N GLU A 57 9.09 -11.51 7.74
CA GLU A 57 10.33 -12.07 8.28
C GLU A 57 10.41 -12.01 9.81
N PHE A 58 9.29 -12.31 10.43
CA PHE A 58 9.15 -12.37 11.87
C PHE A 58 9.21 -13.83 12.34
N GLY A 59 9.97 -14.12 13.37
CA GLY A 59 10.10 -15.48 13.92
C GLY A 59 8.78 -16.06 14.39
N SER A 60 8.58 -17.37 14.21
CA SER A 60 7.27 -18.04 14.34
C SER A 60 6.90 -18.50 15.74
N THR A 61 7.53 -17.98 16.81
CA THR A 61 7.23 -18.39 18.18
C THR A 61 6.32 -17.43 18.92
N ALA A 62 5.31 -17.94 19.63
CA ALA A 62 4.37 -17.11 20.39
C ALA A 62 5.05 -16.25 21.47
N THR A 63 6.12 -16.76 22.09
CA THR A 63 6.91 -16.00 23.08
C THR A 63 7.50 -14.75 22.44
N LEU A 64 8.09 -14.87 21.26
CA LEU A 64 8.67 -13.75 20.54
C LEU A 64 7.66 -12.65 20.23
N HIS A 65 6.45 -13.02 19.85
CA HIS A 65 5.38 -12.05 19.54
C HIS A 65 4.93 -11.28 20.80
N ASN A 66 4.80 -11.95 21.92
CA ASN A 66 4.48 -11.30 23.19
C ASN A 66 5.62 -10.40 23.67
N ASP A 67 6.87 -10.83 23.49
CA ASP A 67 8.04 -10.04 23.82
C ASP A 67 8.15 -8.79 22.93
N PHE A 68 7.92 -8.93 21.63
CA PHE A 68 7.88 -7.80 20.70
C PHE A 68 6.83 -6.77 21.12
N LEU A 69 5.61 -7.22 21.41
CA LEU A 69 4.52 -6.35 21.86
C LEU A 69 4.91 -5.58 23.13
N ARG A 70 5.54 -6.25 24.08
CA ARG A 70 5.97 -5.68 25.37
C ARG A 70 7.17 -4.74 25.23
N HIS A 71 8.15 -5.07 24.38
CA HIS A 71 9.40 -4.35 24.26
C HIS A 71 9.33 -3.17 23.25
N ASN A 72 8.43 -3.22 22.28
CA ASN A 72 8.40 -2.26 21.20
C ASN A 72 7.11 -1.42 21.13
N LEU A 73 5.99 -1.93 21.60
CA LEU A 73 4.68 -1.32 21.40
C LEU A 73 3.99 -0.91 22.71
N ASN A 74 3.89 -1.82 23.67
CA ASN A 74 3.29 -1.55 24.98
C ASN A 74 4.35 -1.20 26.02
N ILE A 75 4.95 -0.01 25.86
CA ILE A 75 6.04 0.49 26.71
C ILE A 75 5.53 1.58 27.65
N GLY A 76 6.00 1.58 28.89
CA GLY A 76 5.65 2.58 29.90
C GLY A 76 4.15 2.56 30.20
N SER A 77 3.45 3.64 29.92
CA SER A 77 1.98 3.75 30.09
C SER A 77 1.18 3.27 28.90
N THR A 78 1.82 2.91 27.77
CA THR A 78 1.16 2.38 26.57
C THR A 78 0.76 0.93 26.80
N ASN A 79 -0.52 0.59 26.61
CA ASN A 79 -1.08 -0.75 26.84
C ASN A 79 -2.22 -1.09 25.88
N TYR A 80 -2.30 -0.40 24.77
CA TYR A 80 -3.42 -0.50 23.84
C TYR A 80 -3.10 -1.22 22.53
N TRP A 81 -1.86 -1.59 22.30
CA TRP A 81 -1.51 -2.40 21.15
C TRP A 81 -1.93 -3.86 21.38
N GLN A 82 -2.53 -4.43 20.36
CA GLN A 82 -2.95 -5.83 20.33
C GLN A 82 -2.43 -6.51 19.06
N THR A 83 -2.42 -7.83 19.14
CA THR A 83 -2.08 -8.74 18.06
C THR A 83 -3.00 -9.97 18.13
N ASP A 84 -2.82 -10.93 17.22
CA ASP A 84 -3.56 -12.18 17.22
C ASP A 84 -2.65 -13.39 17.40
N ASN A 85 -3.25 -14.58 17.49
CA ASN A 85 -2.52 -15.84 17.55
C ASN A 85 -1.78 -16.11 16.24
N ILE A 86 -0.69 -16.86 16.35
CA ILE A 86 0.08 -17.30 15.19
C ILE A 86 -0.70 -18.42 14.48
N LEU A 87 -0.87 -18.26 13.17
CA LEU A 87 -1.18 -19.34 12.25
C LEU A 87 0.05 -19.57 11.35
N ASN A 88 0.45 -20.83 11.13
CA ASN A 88 1.62 -21.18 10.33
C ASN A 88 1.44 -22.57 9.72
N TYR A 89 0.56 -22.69 8.74
CA TYR A 89 0.26 -23.96 8.08
C TYR A 89 1.36 -24.38 7.08
N ALA A 90 2.15 -23.43 6.58
CA ALA A 90 3.33 -23.71 5.76
C ALA A 90 4.50 -24.25 6.58
N ASN A 91 4.44 -24.19 7.92
CA ASN A 91 5.52 -24.54 8.82
C ASN A 91 6.83 -23.80 8.50
N SER A 92 6.71 -22.50 8.24
CA SER A 92 7.83 -21.61 7.97
C SER A 92 8.49 -21.12 9.27
N ASN A 93 9.80 -20.94 9.26
CA ASN A 93 10.53 -20.36 10.40
C ASN A 93 10.29 -18.86 10.56
N ILE A 94 9.89 -18.19 9.47
CA ILE A 94 9.52 -16.78 9.44
C ILE A 94 8.11 -16.62 8.88
N ILE A 95 7.34 -15.76 9.52
CA ILE A 95 5.93 -15.54 9.20
C ILE A 95 5.62 -14.06 8.97
N ASN A 96 4.40 -13.80 8.54
CA ASN A 96 3.81 -12.47 8.56
C ASN A 96 3.06 -12.29 9.88
N HIS A 97 2.91 -11.03 10.32
CA HIS A 97 2.12 -10.75 11.51
C HIS A 97 1.54 -9.34 11.49
N ILE A 98 0.59 -9.06 12.40
CA ILE A 98 -0.07 -7.78 12.55
C ILE A 98 -0.11 -7.33 14.01
N PHE A 99 0.10 -6.02 14.21
CA PHE A 99 -0.15 -5.31 15.46
C PHE A 99 -1.06 -4.11 15.17
N PHE A 100 -2.00 -3.81 16.05
CA PHE A 100 -2.95 -2.73 15.83
C PHE A 100 -3.32 -1.99 17.12
N ASP A 101 -3.67 -0.71 17.00
CA ASP A 101 -4.16 0.13 18.10
C ASP A 101 -5.60 -0.26 18.47
N SER A 102 -5.77 -0.94 19.59
CA SER A 102 -7.06 -1.44 20.05
C SER A 102 -8.03 -0.34 20.51
N ARG A 103 -7.59 0.90 20.63
CA ARG A 103 -8.48 2.05 20.89
C ARG A 103 -9.30 2.43 19.65
N LYS A 104 -8.74 2.17 18.46
CA LYS A 104 -9.34 2.49 17.16
C LYS A 104 -9.93 1.27 16.47
N LEU A 105 -9.33 0.11 16.66
CA LEU A 105 -9.60 -1.12 15.91
C LEU A 105 -9.91 -2.30 16.83
N GLY A 106 -10.68 -3.26 16.32
CA GLY A 106 -10.83 -4.58 16.89
C GLY A 106 -10.57 -5.65 15.85
N MET A 107 -10.18 -6.84 16.28
CA MET A 107 -10.00 -8.01 15.41
C MET A 107 -11.26 -8.84 15.42
N LYS A 108 -11.77 -9.21 14.25
CA LYS A 108 -12.92 -10.11 14.10
C LYS A 108 -12.51 -11.50 13.69
N LYS A 109 -11.53 -11.62 12.79
CA LYS A 109 -11.14 -12.90 12.22
C LYS A 109 -9.70 -12.84 11.71
N HIS A 110 -8.98 -13.97 11.86
CA HIS A 110 -7.71 -14.22 11.19
C HIS A 110 -7.79 -15.53 10.40
N VAL A 111 -7.32 -15.51 9.19
CA VAL A 111 -7.21 -16.68 8.30
C VAL A 111 -5.82 -16.72 7.72
N ALA A 112 -5.13 -17.85 7.81
CA ALA A 112 -3.91 -18.09 7.06
C ALA A 112 -4.23 -19.01 5.87
N LEU A 113 -3.93 -18.54 4.68
CA LEU A 113 -3.99 -19.33 3.47
C LEU A 113 -2.68 -20.09 3.31
N ARG A 114 -2.74 -21.42 3.33
CA ARG A 114 -1.55 -22.23 3.12
C ARG A 114 -1.01 -22.04 1.71
N THR A 115 0.12 -21.41 1.59
CA THR A 115 0.86 -21.21 0.35
C THR A 115 2.32 -21.66 0.50
N THR A 116 3.11 -21.62 -0.55
CA THR A 116 4.52 -22.03 -0.54
C THR A 116 5.39 -20.89 -1.09
N PRO A 117 6.43 -20.46 -0.36
CA PRO A 117 7.07 -21.08 0.82
C PRO A 117 6.47 -20.69 2.17
N ARG A 118 5.60 -19.69 2.24
CA ARG A 118 4.99 -19.12 3.47
C ARG A 118 3.51 -18.92 3.27
N ASP A 119 2.75 -18.91 4.35
CA ASP A 119 1.33 -18.58 4.32
C ASP A 119 1.11 -17.12 3.89
N THR A 120 -0.11 -16.84 3.41
CA THR A 120 -0.64 -15.48 3.30
C THR A 120 -1.65 -15.30 4.42
N ASP A 121 -1.47 -14.27 5.24
CA ASP A 121 -2.32 -13.98 6.40
C ASP A 121 -3.36 -12.93 6.08
N ILE A 122 -4.60 -13.16 6.47
CA ILE A 122 -5.75 -12.28 6.23
C ILE A 122 -6.39 -11.95 7.58
N TYR A 123 -6.35 -10.68 7.94
CA TYR A 123 -6.88 -10.14 9.18
C TYR A 123 -8.11 -9.29 8.89
N GLU A 124 -9.28 -9.70 9.39
CA GLU A 124 -10.50 -8.91 9.32
C GLU A 124 -10.57 -8.03 10.57
N LEU A 125 -10.25 -6.75 10.41
CA LEU A 125 -10.39 -5.74 11.43
C LEU A 125 -11.73 -5.03 11.30
N TYR A 126 -12.20 -4.41 12.39
CA TYR A 126 -13.32 -3.48 12.39
C TYR A 126 -12.97 -2.20 13.13
N LEU A 127 -13.56 -1.09 12.71
CA LEU A 127 -13.35 0.20 13.32
C LEU A 127 -14.22 0.34 14.58
N LYS A 128 -13.63 0.77 15.69
CA LYS A 128 -14.35 1.11 16.93
C LYS A 128 -14.92 2.52 16.83
N THR A 129 -16.03 2.65 16.12
CA THR A 129 -16.71 3.91 15.86
C THR A 129 -17.82 4.18 16.87
N PRO A 130 -18.35 5.41 16.97
CA PRO A 130 -19.55 5.68 17.76
C PRO A 130 -20.78 4.89 17.32
N GLY A 131 -20.88 4.52 16.03
CA GLY A 131 -21.98 3.72 15.48
C GLY A 131 -21.91 2.22 15.77
N LEU A 132 -20.78 1.72 16.32
CA LEU A 132 -20.59 0.30 16.56
C LEU A 132 -21.69 -0.33 17.45
N ALA A 133 -22.16 0.38 18.46
CA ALA A 133 -23.24 -0.06 19.34
C ALA A 133 -24.60 -0.18 18.63
N ALA A 134 -24.79 0.51 17.50
CA ALA A 134 -25.97 0.42 16.65
C ALA A 134 -25.84 -0.66 15.55
N GLY A 135 -24.72 -1.42 15.54
CA GLY A 135 -24.48 -2.49 14.57
C GLY A 135 -23.78 -2.04 13.28
N ASP A 136 -23.43 -0.76 13.17
CA ASP A 136 -22.63 -0.25 12.05
C ASP A 136 -21.16 -0.63 12.23
N THR A 137 -20.70 -1.58 11.40
CA THR A 137 -19.35 -2.16 11.51
C THR A 137 -18.59 -1.94 10.22
N THR A 138 -17.88 -0.82 10.12
CA THR A 138 -16.93 -0.60 9.03
C THR A 138 -15.76 -1.57 9.19
N LYS A 139 -15.56 -2.41 8.19
CA LYS A 139 -14.48 -3.40 8.15
C LYS A 139 -13.27 -2.88 7.39
N LEU A 140 -12.09 -3.35 7.78
CA LEU A 140 -10.84 -3.21 7.02
C LEU A 140 -10.15 -4.57 7.00
N ILE A 141 -9.97 -5.12 5.81
CA ILE A 141 -9.29 -6.38 5.59
C ILE A 141 -7.81 -6.10 5.31
N CYS A 142 -6.92 -6.61 6.14
CA CYS A 142 -5.47 -6.51 5.94
C CYS A 142 -4.93 -7.87 5.51
N ILE A 143 -4.43 -7.96 4.29
CA ILE A 143 -3.78 -9.16 3.74
C ILE A 143 -2.28 -8.92 3.78
N VAL A 144 -1.55 -9.82 4.45
CA VAL A 144 -0.09 -9.73 4.58
C VAL A 144 0.56 -10.93 3.92
N ALA A 145 1.46 -10.66 2.97
CA ALA A 145 2.13 -11.70 2.21
C ALA A 145 3.64 -11.42 2.07
N HIS A 146 4.45 -12.44 2.32
CA HIS A 146 5.85 -12.41 1.94
C HIS A 146 6.09 -13.44 0.82
N LEU A 147 6.22 -12.95 -0.40
CA LEU A 147 6.32 -13.80 -1.57
C LEU A 147 7.74 -14.37 -1.73
N LYS A 148 7.88 -15.36 -2.64
CA LYS A 148 9.15 -16.03 -2.89
C LYS A 148 10.19 -15.05 -3.45
N ALA A 149 11.31 -14.89 -2.75
CA ALA A 149 12.47 -14.13 -3.20
C ALA A 149 13.14 -14.77 -4.43
N GLY A 150 13.94 -14.00 -5.16
CA GLY A 150 14.68 -14.44 -6.33
C GLY A 150 13.96 -14.20 -7.66
N ASN A 151 14.74 -14.16 -8.76
CA ASN A 151 14.25 -13.75 -10.08
C ASN A 151 14.32 -14.85 -11.14
N THR A 152 14.41 -16.12 -10.75
CA THR A 152 14.31 -17.23 -11.70
C THR A 152 12.87 -17.43 -12.17
N ALA A 153 12.67 -18.09 -13.31
CA ALA A 153 11.31 -18.44 -13.78
C ALA A 153 10.54 -19.28 -12.74
N SER A 154 11.25 -20.14 -11.97
CA SER A 154 10.64 -20.92 -10.88
C SER A 154 10.18 -20.03 -9.72
N ASP A 155 10.98 -19.01 -9.36
CA ASP A 155 10.62 -18.09 -8.26
C ASP A 155 9.41 -17.23 -8.65
N ARG A 156 9.40 -16.66 -9.86
CA ARG A 156 8.24 -15.93 -10.39
C ARG A 156 6.97 -16.78 -10.42
N LYS A 157 7.09 -18.05 -10.85
CA LYS A 157 5.93 -18.97 -10.85
C LYS A 157 5.42 -19.24 -9.43
N LYS A 158 6.29 -19.35 -8.43
CA LYS A 158 5.89 -19.54 -7.03
C LYS A 158 5.15 -18.30 -6.50
N ARG A 159 5.63 -17.08 -6.79
CA ARG A 159 4.93 -15.84 -6.46
C ARG A 159 3.53 -15.79 -7.09
N LEU A 160 3.45 -16.12 -8.37
CA LEU A 160 2.17 -16.15 -9.09
C LEU A 160 1.19 -17.14 -8.43
N ASN A 161 1.63 -18.36 -8.12
CA ASN A 161 0.78 -19.35 -7.47
C ASN A 161 0.31 -18.92 -6.07
N GLN A 162 1.18 -18.27 -5.27
CA GLN A 162 0.80 -17.71 -3.98
C GLN A 162 -0.33 -16.68 -4.15
N MET A 163 -0.17 -15.74 -5.08
CA MET A 163 -1.17 -14.70 -5.32
C MET A 163 -2.43 -15.21 -5.99
N GLN A 164 -2.37 -16.22 -6.85
CA GLN A 164 -3.57 -16.87 -7.40
C GLN A 164 -4.46 -17.45 -6.30
N THR A 165 -3.86 -18.11 -5.31
CA THR A 165 -4.59 -18.63 -4.13
C THR A 165 -5.22 -17.49 -3.33
N THR A 166 -4.47 -16.41 -3.11
CA THR A 166 -4.93 -15.23 -2.37
C THR A 166 -6.08 -14.53 -3.11
N MET A 167 -5.92 -14.25 -4.41
CA MET A 167 -6.93 -13.58 -5.23
C MET A 167 -8.22 -14.40 -5.35
N TYR A 168 -8.11 -15.72 -5.45
CA TYR A 168 -9.29 -16.59 -5.42
C TYR A 168 -10.05 -16.44 -4.11
N TYR A 169 -9.35 -16.43 -2.98
CA TYR A 169 -10.00 -16.25 -1.67
C TYR A 169 -10.64 -14.86 -1.53
N VAL A 170 -9.95 -13.81 -1.98
CA VAL A 170 -10.47 -12.43 -1.96
C VAL A 170 -11.75 -12.33 -2.78
N SER A 171 -11.77 -12.85 -4.00
CA SER A 171 -12.95 -12.81 -4.88
C SER A 171 -14.16 -13.53 -4.31
N GLN A 172 -13.95 -14.57 -3.48
CA GLN A 172 -15.05 -15.33 -2.88
C GLN A 172 -15.57 -14.72 -1.57
N HIS A 173 -14.77 -13.87 -0.88
CA HIS A 173 -15.09 -13.46 0.48
C HIS A 173 -15.06 -11.95 0.71
N TYR A 174 -14.30 -11.19 -0.09
CA TYR A 174 -13.98 -9.79 0.16
C TYR A 174 -14.04 -8.92 -1.11
N SER A 175 -14.62 -9.40 -2.17
CA SER A 175 -14.99 -8.59 -3.33
C SER A 175 -15.89 -7.45 -2.87
N LYS A 176 -15.53 -6.20 -3.17
CA LYS A 176 -16.22 -4.97 -2.72
C LYS A 176 -16.08 -4.62 -1.22
N ASP A 177 -15.16 -5.25 -0.52
CA ASP A 177 -14.81 -4.83 0.86
C ASP A 177 -13.61 -3.86 0.84
N ASN A 178 -13.43 -3.12 1.94
CA ASN A 178 -12.21 -2.34 2.15
C ASN A 178 -11.03 -3.29 2.39
N VAL A 179 -10.19 -3.51 1.39
CA VAL A 179 -9.06 -4.43 1.45
C VAL A 179 -7.76 -3.70 1.21
N LEU A 180 -6.78 -3.96 2.06
CA LEU A 180 -5.37 -3.65 1.83
C LEU A 180 -4.61 -4.96 1.66
N ILE A 181 -3.80 -5.06 0.61
CA ILE A 181 -2.83 -6.14 0.46
C ILE A 181 -1.42 -5.57 0.55
N MET A 182 -0.61 -6.12 1.44
CA MET A 182 0.69 -5.57 1.77
C MET A 182 1.72 -6.64 2.10
N GLY A 183 2.98 -6.28 2.05
CA GLY A 183 4.08 -7.18 2.36
C GLY A 183 5.30 -6.95 1.50
N ASP A 184 6.25 -7.84 1.65
CA ASP A 184 7.38 -7.98 0.74
C ASP A 184 6.96 -8.91 -0.42
N PHE A 185 6.69 -8.32 -1.56
CA PHE A 185 6.21 -9.08 -2.72
C PHE A 185 7.34 -9.61 -3.60
N ASN A 186 8.58 -9.17 -3.39
CA ASN A 186 9.74 -9.59 -4.17
C ASN A 186 9.52 -9.47 -5.69
N LEU A 187 8.75 -8.45 -6.14
CA LEU A 187 8.44 -8.19 -7.54
C LEU A 187 9.51 -7.32 -8.17
N TYR A 188 10.00 -7.72 -9.33
CA TYR A 188 11.10 -7.05 -10.03
C TYR A 188 10.63 -5.97 -11.03
N GLY A 189 9.34 -5.92 -11.34
CA GLY A 189 8.76 -4.92 -12.24
C GLY A 189 7.27 -5.15 -12.48
N ALA A 190 6.61 -4.17 -13.05
CA ALA A 190 5.18 -4.22 -13.37
C ALA A 190 4.85 -5.19 -14.51
N SER A 191 5.82 -5.62 -15.29
CA SER A 191 5.64 -6.64 -16.33
C SER A 191 5.47 -8.05 -15.79
N GLU A 192 5.78 -8.28 -14.50
CA GLU A 192 5.65 -9.60 -13.89
C GLU A 192 4.18 -10.03 -13.78
N ASP A 193 3.89 -11.30 -14.11
CA ASP A 193 2.51 -11.83 -14.14
C ASP A 193 1.81 -11.71 -12.79
N THR A 194 2.55 -11.79 -11.68
CA THR A 194 2.02 -11.58 -10.32
C THR A 194 1.51 -10.17 -10.12
N TYR A 195 2.24 -9.14 -10.59
CA TYR A 195 1.79 -7.76 -10.51
C TYR A 195 0.54 -7.53 -11.37
N LYS A 196 0.53 -8.06 -12.60
CA LYS A 196 -0.63 -7.97 -13.50
C LYS A 196 -1.85 -8.69 -12.93
N LEU A 197 -1.66 -9.85 -12.30
CA LEU A 197 -2.74 -10.58 -11.64
C LEU A 197 -3.42 -9.73 -10.56
N LEU A 198 -2.64 -9.00 -9.76
CA LEU A 198 -3.15 -8.14 -8.71
C LEU A 198 -3.87 -6.90 -9.24
N THR A 199 -3.41 -6.33 -10.36
CA THR A 199 -3.80 -4.98 -10.77
C THR A 199 -4.59 -4.90 -12.08
N GLN A 200 -4.61 -5.95 -12.91
CA GLN A 200 -5.09 -5.81 -14.29
C GLN A 200 -5.87 -7.02 -14.84
N THR A 201 -5.52 -8.25 -14.48
CA THR A 201 -5.90 -9.43 -15.27
C THR A 201 -6.71 -10.48 -14.53
N TYR A 202 -7.20 -10.19 -13.34
CA TYR A 202 -8.05 -11.12 -12.62
C TYR A 202 -9.48 -11.13 -13.19
N SER A 203 -10.13 -12.31 -13.18
CA SER A 203 -11.47 -12.49 -13.78
C SER A 203 -12.59 -11.77 -13.03
N ASP A 204 -12.37 -11.47 -11.74
CA ASP A 204 -13.27 -10.63 -10.96
C ASP A 204 -12.65 -9.23 -10.84
N PRO A 205 -13.17 -8.22 -11.56
CA PRO A 205 -12.62 -6.87 -11.52
C PRO A 205 -12.78 -6.20 -10.14
N ASP A 206 -13.78 -6.59 -9.35
CA ASP A 206 -14.00 -6.05 -8.01
C ASP A 206 -12.97 -6.58 -6.99
N ALA A 207 -12.24 -7.64 -7.31
CA ALA A 207 -11.14 -8.16 -6.50
C ALA A 207 -9.77 -7.55 -6.84
N LEU A 208 -9.67 -6.68 -7.86
CA LEU A 208 -8.40 -6.06 -8.27
C LEU A 208 -7.94 -5.00 -7.25
N PHE A 209 -6.63 -4.82 -7.21
CA PHE A 209 -5.98 -3.83 -6.35
C PHE A 209 -5.41 -2.67 -7.14
N LYS A 210 -5.37 -1.50 -6.52
CA LYS A 210 -4.66 -0.33 -7.03
C LYS A 210 -3.33 -0.14 -6.31
N ASP A 211 -2.30 0.07 -7.09
CA ASP A 211 -1.01 0.53 -6.58
C ASP A 211 -1.05 2.05 -6.38
N PRO A 212 -0.84 2.57 -5.16
CA PRO A 212 -0.88 4.01 -4.88
C PRO A 212 0.15 4.82 -5.66
N LEU A 213 1.20 4.18 -6.18
CA LEU A 213 2.25 4.84 -6.96
C LEU A 213 1.92 4.94 -8.46
N TYR A 214 0.83 4.35 -8.93
CA TYR A 214 0.45 4.42 -10.35
C TYR A 214 0.26 5.88 -10.82
N GLU A 215 -0.41 6.70 -10.02
CA GLU A 215 -0.73 8.09 -10.38
C GLU A 215 0.50 9.03 -10.36
N VAL A 216 1.55 8.66 -9.64
CA VAL A 216 2.77 9.48 -9.50
C VAL A 216 3.96 8.94 -10.31
N GLY A 217 3.71 7.98 -11.21
CA GLY A 217 4.73 7.43 -12.10
C GLY A 217 5.69 6.44 -11.43
N GLY A 218 5.31 5.88 -10.29
CA GLY A 218 6.11 4.88 -9.55
C GLY A 218 5.88 3.44 -9.99
N VAL A 219 5.14 3.21 -11.09
CA VAL A 219 4.85 1.88 -11.63
C VAL A 219 5.57 1.68 -12.97
N GLY A 220 6.34 0.60 -13.09
CA GLY A 220 7.10 0.27 -14.29
C GLY A 220 8.14 -0.83 -13.99
N GLU A 221 9.21 -0.86 -14.74
CA GLU A 221 10.37 -1.74 -14.49
C GLU A 221 11.32 -1.02 -13.52
N TRP A 222 11.07 -1.19 -12.22
CA TRP A 222 11.73 -0.41 -11.15
C TRP A 222 13.08 -0.96 -10.70
N THR A 223 13.34 -2.27 -10.85
CA THR A 223 14.59 -2.89 -10.42
C THR A 223 15.79 -2.32 -11.18
N TYR A 224 16.82 -1.91 -10.44
CA TYR A 224 18.05 -1.27 -10.98
C TYR A 224 17.79 -0.06 -11.87
N ASN A 225 16.70 0.65 -11.64
CA ASN A 225 16.28 1.77 -12.48
C ASN A 225 16.16 3.07 -11.69
N SER A 226 17.10 4.00 -11.93
CA SER A 226 17.17 5.29 -11.24
C SER A 226 15.95 6.20 -11.46
N GLN A 227 15.13 5.96 -12.47
CA GLN A 227 13.87 6.68 -12.67
C GLN A 227 12.87 6.42 -11.54
N PHE A 228 12.99 5.27 -10.87
CA PHE A 228 12.15 4.87 -9.74
C PHE A 228 12.84 5.05 -8.38
N ALA A 229 13.97 5.78 -8.33
CA ALA A 229 14.78 5.93 -7.11
C ALA A 229 13.96 6.40 -5.89
N ALA A 230 12.94 7.24 -6.08
CA ALA A 230 12.08 7.74 -5.00
C ALA A 230 11.13 6.67 -4.41
N PHE A 231 11.06 5.47 -5.00
CA PHE A 231 10.10 4.42 -4.65
C PHE A 231 10.77 3.12 -4.20
N HIS A 232 12.11 3.02 -4.28
CA HIS A 232 12.83 1.84 -3.85
C HIS A 232 12.74 1.61 -2.35
N THR A 233 12.70 0.35 -1.94
CA THR A 233 12.59 -0.06 -0.54
C THR A 233 13.73 -0.98 -0.09
N GLN A 234 14.54 -1.53 -1.00
CA GLN A 234 15.71 -2.38 -0.74
C GLN A 234 16.87 -2.02 -1.69
N ALA A 235 18.15 -2.18 -1.30
CA ALA A 235 18.61 -2.52 0.05
C ALA A 235 19.03 -1.26 0.82
N THR A 236 18.82 -1.24 2.14
CA THR A 236 19.24 -0.11 3.01
C THR A 236 20.77 0.06 3.07
N ARG A 237 21.53 -0.94 2.63
CA ARG A 237 23.01 -0.97 2.64
C ARG A 237 23.59 -1.11 1.23
N ARG A 238 24.63 -0.31 0.97
CA ARG A 238 25.35 -0.40 -0.31
C ARG A 238 26.22 -1.66 -0.40
N TYR A 239 26.87 -2.03 0.71
CA TYR A 239 27.79 -3.16 0.77
C TYR A 239 27.18 -4.29 1.58
N SER A 240 27.49 -5.52 1.20
CA SER A 240 27.05 -6.71 1.94
C SER A 240 27.71 -6.72 3.32
N GLU A 241 26.90 -6.86 4.34
CA GLU A 241 27.34 -7.07 5.70
C GLU A 241 26.55 -8.25 6.27
N GLU A 242 27.16 -9.42 6.24
CA GLU A 242 26.63 -10.66 6.81
C GLU A 242 25.15 -10.93 6.42
N CYS A 243 24.21 -10.76 7.38
CA CYS A 243 22.80 -11.02 7.24
C CYS A 243 22.06 -10.09 6.25
N PHE A 244 22.61 -8.90 5.96
CA PHE A 244 21.93 -7.86 5.19
C PHE A 244 22.23 -7.95 3.70
N SER A 245 21.20 -7.82 2.86
CA SER A 245 21.38 -7.66 1.42
C SER A 245 22.13 -6.37 1.09
N ALA A 246 22.86 -6.41 -0.03
CA ALA A 246 23.60 -5.26 -0.57
C ALA A 246 22.95 -4.71 -1.84
N GLY A 247 23.52 -3.62 -2.36
CA GLY A 247 23.10 -2.97 -3.61
C GLY A 247 22.82 -1.48 -3.40
N GLY A 248 22.39 -1.12 -2.22
CA GLY A 248 21.80 0.18 -1.95
C GLY A 248 20.34 0.20 -2.39
N LEU A 249 19.68 1.35 -2.31
CA LEU A 249 18.26 1.49 -2.66
C LEU A 249 18.11 1.42 -4.19
N ASP A 250 17.80 0.23 -4.73
CA ASP A 250 17.69 -0.02 -6.17
C ASP A 250 16.54 -0.96 -6.57
N ASP A 251 15.80 -1.51 -5.56
CA ASP A 251 14.66 -2.39 -5.76
C ASP A 251 13.43 -1.91 -4.96
N ARG A 252 12.22 -2.11 -5.54
CA ARG A 252 10.94 -1.91 -4.86
C ARG A 252 10.30 -3.26 -4.59
N PHE A 253 10.45 -3.79 -3.38
CA PHE A 253 9.88 -5.08 -2.99
C PHE A 253 8.73 -4.99 -2.02
N ASP A 254 8.62 -3.89 -1.26
CA ASP A 254 7.59 -3.68 -0.25
C ASP A 254 6.43 -2.86 -0.79
N PHE A 255 5.23 -3.35 -0.55
CA PHE A 255 4.00 -2.79 -1.09
C PHE A 255 2.92 -2.63 -0.03
N ILE A 256 2.06 -1.65 -0.20
CA ILE A 256 0.69 -1.58 0.29
C ILE A 256 -0.17 -1.19 -0.91
N MET A 257 -0.97 -2.12 -1.40
CA MET A 257 -1.97 -1.87 -2.44
C MET A 257 -3.36 -1.90 -1.81
N MET A 258 -4.34 -1.33 -2.46
CA MET A 258 -5.68 -1.15 -1.91
C MET A 258 -6.76 -1.58 -2.89
N SER A 259 -7.89 -2.08 -2.38
CA SER A 259 -9.09 -2.31 -3.18
C SER A 259 -9.65 -1.00 -3.75
N TYR A 260 -10.56 -1.11 -4.69
CA TYR A 260 -11.24 0.05 -5.27
C TYR A 260 -12.06 0.80 -4.22
N GLU A 261 -12.64 0.09 -3.25
CA GLU A 261 -13.40 0.66 -2.14
C GLU A 261 -12.55 1.63 -1.32
N VAL A 262 -11.35 1.22 -0.93
CA VAL A 262 -10.40 2.09 -0.20
C VAL A 262 -9.84 3.18 -1.12
N ALA A 263 -9.50 2.86 -2.36
CA ALA A 263 -8.96 3.84 -3.29
C ALA A 263 -9.95 5.00 -3.53
N TYR A 264 -11.23 4.69 -3.57
CA TYR A 264 -12.30 5.61 -3.96
C TYR A 264 -13.25 6.03 -2.83
N GLY A 265 -13.17 5.38 -1.68
CA GLY A 265 -13.95 5.77 -0.50
C GLY A 265 -15.42 5.34 -0.55
N TYR A 266 -15.70 4.14 -1.11
CA TYR A 266 -17.07 3.67 -1.27
C TYR A 266 -17.71 3.15 0.02
N ASP A 267 -16.90 2.70 0.97
CA ASP A 267 -17.36 2.12 2.23
C ASP A 267 -16.61 2.76 3.42
N HIS A 268 -16.87 4.05 3.65
CA HIS A 268 -16.37 4.82 4.79
C HIS A 268 -14.85 4.96 4.91
N LEU A 269 -14.05 4.18 4.18
CA LEU A 269 -12.60 4.24 4.22
C LEU A 269 -12.04 4.74 2.89
N ARG A 270 -11.18 5.75 2.94
CA ARG A 270 -10.59 6.34 1.74
C ARG A 270 -9.09 6.54 1.88
N TYR A 271 -8.34 6.16 0.86
CA TYR A 271 -6.92 6.47 0.76
C TYR A 271 -6.68 7.99 0.79
N VAL A 272 -5.76 8.43 1.64
CA VAL A 272 -5.29 9.82 1.63
C VAL A 272 -4.25 9.94 0.54
N ARG A 273 -4.59 10.62 -0.56
CA ARG A 273 -3.71 10.75 -1.73
C ARG A 273 -2.32 11.27 -1.36
N ASN A 274 -1.30 10.76 -2.05
CA ASN A 274 0.11 11.09 -1.83
C ASN A 274 0.64 10.80 -0.42
N SER A 275 -0.09 10.00 0.37
CA SER A 275 0.36 9.58 1.70
C SER A 275 1.24 8.33 1.70
N TYR A 276 1.27 7.57 0.58
CA TYR A 276 2.16 6.42 0.45
C TYR A 276 3.63 6.88 0.43
N LYS A 277 4.47 6.20 1.22
CA LYS A 277 5.91 6.52 1.32
C LYS A 277 6.72 5.26 1.64
N ALA A 278 7.88 5.13 1.02
CA ALA A 278 8.98 4.33 1.54
C ALA A 278 9.71 5.20 2.57
N VAL A 279 9.59 4.87 3.86
CA VAL A 279 10.12 5.70 4.96
C VAL A 279 11.65 5.70 4.91
N GLY A 280 12.25 6.88 4.85
CA GLY A 280 13.70 7.04 4.71
C GLY A 280 14.19 7.16 3.27
N ASN A 281 13.35 6.91 2.26
CA ASN A 281 13.75 7.15 0.88
C ASN A 281 13.48 8.60 0.48
N ASP A 282 14.53 9.35 0.16
CA ASP A 282 14.47 10.74 -0.32
C ASP A 282 14.70 10.88 -1.84
N GLY A 283 14.78 9.73 -2.55
CA GLY A 283 15.05 9.68 -3.99
C GLY A 283 16.51 9.97 -4.39
N LYS A 284 17.40 10.21 -3.43
CA LYS A 284 18.79 10.62 -3.68
C LYS A 284 19.82 9.53 -3.33
N HIS A 285 19.36 8.43 -2.72
CA HIS A 285 20.21 7.33 -2.27
C HIS A 285 20.17 6.11 -3.21
N TYR A 286 19.93 6.35 -4.50
CA TYR A 286 19.98 5.28 -5.50
C TYR A 286 21.37 4.60 -5.50
N ASN A 287 21.39 3.26 -5.37
CA ASN A 287 22.62 2.45 -5.20
C ASN A 287 23.51 2.87 -4.00
N GLN A 288 22.90 3.48 -2.98
CA GLN A 288 23.62 3.94 -1.79
C GLN A 288 22.92 3.49 -0.51
N SER A 289 23.65 3.50 0.60
CA SER A 289 23.04 3.24 1.91
C SER A 289 22.09 4.37 2.32
N VAL A 290 20.98 4.01 2.97
CA VAL A 290 19.91 4.96 3.35
C VAL A 290 20.41 6.11 4.25
N ASN A 291 21.47 5.89 5.04
CA ASN A 291 22.07 6.89 5.93
C ASN A 291 23.38 7.48 5.38
N GLN A 292 23.72 7.24 4.13
CA GLN A 292 24.96 7.78 3.54
C GLN A 292 24.84 9.29 3.30
N GLY A 293 25.59 10.08 4.03
CA GLY A 293 25.55 11.53 3.90
C GLY A 293 24.30 12.16 4.55
N SER A 294 23.62 13.06 3.86
CA SER A 294 22.43 13.75 4.37
C SER A 294 21.17 13.16 3.78
N ASN A 295 20.37 12.50 4.59
CA ASN A 295 19.03 12.06 4.21
C ASN A 295 18.02 13.21 4.46
N THR A 296 17.24 13.56 3.43
CA THR A 296 16.25 14.65 3.52
C THR A 296 14.82 14.19 3.80
N ALA A 297 14.55 12.88 3.77
CA ALA A 297 13.23 12.32 4.07
C ALA A 297 12.97 12.13 5.56
N VAL A 298 14.02 11.82 6.35
CA VAL A 298 13.92 11.52 7.78
C VAL A 298 15.10 12.14 8.56
N PRO A 299 14.96 12.35 9.89
CA PRO A 299 16.08 12.72 10.74
C PRO A 299 17.20 11.66 10.73
N THR A 300 18.44 12.07 10.95
CA THR A 300 19.63 11.19 10.95
C THR A 300 19.44 9.98 11.85
N ALA A 301 18.93 10.16 13.08
CA ALA A 301 18.70 9.06 14.00
C ALA A 301 17.71 8.00 13.44
N VAL A 302 16.72 8.43 12.63
CA VAL A 302 15.79 7.52 11.97
C VAL A 302 16.47 6.82 10.79
N ALA A 303 17.28 7.54 9.99
CA ALA A 303 18.04 6.95 8.91
C ALA A 303 19.03 5.88 9.41
N ASP A 304 19.71 6.13 10.53
CA ASP A 304 20.59 5.17 11.19
C ASP A 304 19.84 3.97 11.75
N ALA A 305 18.65 4.20 12.31
CA ALA A 305 17.78 3.12 12.77
C ALA A 305 17.28 2.23 11.63
N LEU A 306 16.90 2.82 10.48
CA LEU A 306 16.53 2.08 9.27
C LEU A 306 17.70 1.24 8.74
N TYR A 307 18.89 1.83 8.68
CA TYR A 307 20.11 1.12 8.28
C TYR A 307 20.45 -0.06 9.20
N GLY A 308 20.28 0.11 10.52
CA GLY A 308 20.58 -0.92 11.51
C GLY A 308 19.52 -2.01 11.66
N CYS A 309 18.25 -1.71 11.35
CA CYS A 309 17.12 -2.58 11.63
C CYS A 309 16.93 -3.67 10.57
N SER A 310 16.92 -3.31 9.28
CA SER A 310 16.58 -4.20 8.18
C SER A 310 17.27 -3.78 6.89
N ASP A 311 17.44 -4.71 5.96
CA ASP A 311 17.83 -4.39 4.59
C ASP A 311 16.66 -3.84 3.75
N HIS A 312 15.44 -3.82 4.30
CA HIS A 312 14.27 -3.15 3.72
C HIS A 312 13.96 -1.81 4.40
N LEU A 313 13.25 -0.95 3.70
CA LEU A 313 12.58 0.22 4.25
C LEU A 313 11.10 -0.09 4.50
N PRO A 314 10.53 0.39 5.61
CA PRO A 314 9.08 0.26 5.80
C PRO A 314 8.33 1.13 4.82
N VAL A 315 7.17 0.65 4.36
CA VAL A 315 6.22 1.42 3.57
C VAL A 315 5.01 1.81 4.41
N THR A 316 4.52 3.02 4.20
CA THR A 316 3.38 3.56 4.94
C THR A 316 2.34 4.16 4.00
N MET A 317 1.07 4.15 4.43
CA MET A 317 0.01 4.93 3.82
C MET A 317 -1.00 5.38 4.88
N LYS A 318 -1.82 6.38 4.53
CA LYS A 318 -2.91 6.86 5.39
C LYS A 318 -4.26 6.56 4.78
N ILE A 319 -5.17 6.12 5.63
CA ILE A 319 -6.58 5.87 5.31
C ILE A 319 -7.42 6.84 6.13
N PHE A 320 -8.19 7.67 5.46
CA PHE A 320 -9.19 8.51 6.10
C PHE A 320 -10.44 7.65 6.36
N ALA A 321 -10.95 7.71 7.57
CA ALA A 321 -12.18 7.05 7.98
C ALA A 321 -13.26 8.10 8.22
N ASP A 322 -14.33 8.06 7.44
CA ASP A 322 -15.54 8.85 7.65
C ASP A 322 -16.65 7.91 8.13
N VAL A 323 -16.78 7.84 9.43
CA VAL A 323 -17.72 6.97 10.13
C VAL A 323 -18.68 7.79 10.99
N SER A 324 -19.06 8.98 10.51
CA SER A 324 -20.02 9.85 11.16
C SER A 324 -21.40 9.18 11.21
N VAL A 325 -21.97 9.07 12.42
CA VAL A 325 -23.33 8.61 12.64
C VAL A 325 -24.24 9.84 12.48
N GLY A 326 -24.90 10.00 11.37
CA GLY A 326 -25.88 11.08 11.16
C GLY A 326 -26.06 11.34 9.68
N VAL A 327 -27.34 11.59 9.32
CA VAL A 327 -27.85 11.91 7.99
C VAL A 327 -26.78 12.17 6.95
N ASP A 328 -26.74 11.34 5.92
CA ASP A 328 -25.85 11.50 4.76
C ASP A 328 -25.77 12.97 4.33
N GLU A 329 -24.77 13.71 4.81
CA GLU A 329 -24.16 14.67 3.92
C GLU A 329 -23.50 13.81 2.86
N THR A 330 -24.17 13.67 1.73
CA THR A 330 -23.65 13.01 0.55
C THR A 330 -22.31 13.66 0.24
N THR A 331 -21.22 13.10 0.75
CA THR A 331 -19.91 13.34 0.16
C THR A 331 -20.06 12.80 -1.25
N GLU A 332 -20.25 13.71 -2.20
CA GLU A 332 -20.39 13.36 -3.60
C GLU A 332 -19.21 12.45 -3.95
N PRO A 333 -19.45 11.22 -4.44
CA PRO A 333 -18.36 10.34 -4.83
C PRO A 333 -17.46 11.10 -5.81
N ASP A 334 -16.18 11.22 -5.48
CA ASP A 334 -15.21 11.84 -6.38
C ASP A 334 -15.08 10.90 -7.59
N LEU A 335 -15.39 11.37 -8.78
CA LEU A 335 -15.26 10.60 -10.04
C LEU A 335 -13.82 10.16 -10.30
N MET A 336 -12.87 10.69 -9.51
CA MET A 336 -11.45 10.33 -9.45
C MET A 336 -10.78 10.30 -10.81
N ALA A 337 -11.23 11.21 -11.65
CA ALA A 337 -10.74 11.34 -12.99
C ALA A 337 -9.30 11.88 -13.01
N PHE A 338 -8.51 11.30 -13.87
CA PHE A 338 -7.19 11.80 -14.20
C PHE A 338 -6.95 11.69 -15.71
N VAL A 339 -5.99 12.46 -16.19
CA VAL A 339 -5.55 12.44 -17.59
C VAL A 339 -4.13 11.90 -17.65
N ALA A 340 -3.92 10.82 -18.39
CA ALA A 340 -2.61 10.23 -18.59
C ALA A 340 -2.39 9.81 -20.08
N PRO A 341 -1.21 10.11 -20.67
CA PRO A 341 -0.17 10.97 -20.14
C PRO A 341 -0.64 12.42 -20.02
N ASN A 342 -0.03 13.20 -19.11
CA ASN A 342 -0.24 14.63 -19.01
C ASN A 342 1.13 15.29 -18.76
N PRO A 343 1.70 16.03 -19.70
CA PRO A 343 1.06 16.69 -20.87
C PRO A 343 0.62 15.75 -21.99
N VAL A 344 -0.48 16.12 -22.65
CA VAL A 344 -1.05 15.49 -23.83
C VAL A 344 -0.63 16.18 -25.13
N LYS A 345 -0.86 15.53 -26.27
CA LYS A 345 -0.66 16.13 -27.60
C LYS A 345 -2.00 16.33 -28.31
N ASP A 346 -2.51 15.33 -28.97
CA ASP A 346 -3.71 15.42 -29.80
C ASP A 346 -4.97 14.87 -29.10
N TYR A 347 -4.81 13.99 -28.11
CA TYR A 347 -5.89 13.34 -27.38
C TYR A 347 -5.57 13.24 -25.90
N ALA A 348 -6.55 13.54 -25.06
CA ALA A 348 -6.49 13.28 -23.63
C ALA A 348 -7.22 11.97 -23.30
N ARG A 349 -6.49 10.98 -22.78
CA ARG A 349 -7.11 9.81 -22.22
C ARG A 349 -7.49 10.12 -20.78
N VAL A 350 -8.80 10.19 -20.54
CA VAL A 350 -9.40 10.44 -19.24
C VAL A 350 -9.77 9.09 -18.65
N SER A 351 -9.13 8.71 -17.56
CA SER A 351 -9.53 7.54 -16.76
C SER A 351 -10.32 8.04 -15.56
N PHE A 352 -11.46 7.43 -15.28
CA PHE A 352 -12.30 7.79 -14.15
C PHE A 352 -13.06 6.56 -13.65
N TYR A 353 -13.59 6.66 -12.45
CA TYR A 353 -14.53 5.66 -11.95
C TYR A 353 -15.95 6.21 -12.06
N ASN A 354 -16.83 5.45 -12.69
CA ASN A 354 -18.24 5.78 -12.77
C ASN A 354 -18.98 5.04 -11.63
N PRO A 355 -19.46 5.75 -10.58
CA PRO A 355 -20.03 5.09 -9.40
C PRO A 355 -21.38 4.44 -9.66
N LYS A 356 -22.02 4.75 -10.78
CA LYS A 356 -23.31 4.20 -11.19
C LYS A 356 -23.50 4.37 -12.68
N HIS A 357 -24.16 3.41 -13.34
CA HIS A 357 -24.56 3.56 -14.73
C HIS A 357 -25.26 4.90 -14.97
N GLY A 358 -24.83 5.66 -15.98
CA GLY A 358 -25.41 6.95 -16.32
C GLY A 358 -24.57 7.76 -17.30
N ASN A 359 -25.10 8.95 -17.63
CA ASN A 359 -24.40 9.86 -18.52
C ASN A 359 -23.32 10.65 -17.76
N VAL A 360 -22.16 10.76 -18.37
CA VAL A 360 -21.04 11.57 -17.89
C VAL A 360 -20.73 12.64 -18.93
N GLN A 361 -20.71 13.89 -18.49
CA GLN A 361 -20.41 15.05 -19.29
C GLN A 361 -18.98 15.52 -19.04
N PHE A 362 -18.25 15.78 -20.11
CA PHE A 362 -16.88 16.27 -20.14
C PHE A 362 -16.86 17.68 -20.72
N ASP A 363 -16.56 18.69 -19.92
CA ASP A 363 -16.51 20.10 -20.29
C ASP A 363 -15.06 20.58 -20.23
N LEU A 364 -14.47 20.93 -21.36
CA LEU A 364 -13.15 21.53 -21.43
C LEU A 364 -13.25 23.06 -21.35
N TYR A 365 -12.53 23.65 -20.41
CA TYR A 365 -12.49 25.11 -20.21
C TYR A 365 -11.07 25.66 -20.43
N SER A 366 -11.01 26.88 -20.95
CA SER A 366 -9.81 27.71 -20.85
C SER A 366 -9.56 28.12 -19.39
N LEU A 367 -8.36 28.64 -19.07
CA LEU A 367 -8.06 29.19 -17.74
C LEU A 367 -8.91 30.43 -17.41
N GLN A 368 -9.49 31.10 -18.43
CA GLN A 368 -10.40 32.23 -18.25
C GLN A 368 -11.85 31.81 -17.98
N GLY A 369 -12.09 30.50 -17.92
CA GLY A 369 -13.44 29.95 -17.65
C GLY A 369 -14.34 29.83 -18.87
N GLN A 370 -13.81 30.05 -20.09
CA GLN A 370 -14.58 29.87 -21.33
C GLN A 370 -14.74 28.37 -21.61
N LEU A 371 -15.97 27.91 -21.83
CA LEU A 371 -16.23 26.55 -22.31
C LEU A 371 -15.79 26.44 -23.77
N LEU A 372 -14.87 25.51 -24.04
CA LEU A 372 -14.31 25.27 -25.36
C LEU A 372 -14.92 24.07 -26.05
N GLN A 373 -15.20 23.01 -25.28
CA GLN A 373 -15.75 21.76 -25.80
C GLN A 373 -16.64 21.12 -24.75
N ARG A 374 -17.71 20.45 -25.20
CA ARG A 374 -18.60 19.64 -24.37
C ARG A 374 -18.89 18.32 -25.05
N THR A 375 -18.73 17.21 -24.34
CA THR A 375 -19.08 15.87 -24.79
C THR A 375 -19.87 15.18 -23.68
N THR A 376 -20.86 14.37 -24.02
CA THR A 376 -21.63 13.59 -23.04
C THR A 376 -21.79 12.18 -23.60
N GLU A 377 -21.42 11.19 -22.79
CA GLU A 377 -21.56 9.78 -23.13
C GLU A 377 -22.12 8.98 -21.94
N ALA A 378 -22.75 7.83 -22.23
CA ALA A 378 -23.23 6.91 -21.22
C ALA A 378 -22.12 5.91 -20.88
N PHE A 379 -21.92 5.68 -19.57
CA PHE A 379 -20.95 4.72 -19.06
C PHE A 379 -21.62 3.76 -18.08
N ASP A 380 -21.13 2.54 -18.06
CA ASP A 380 -21.48 1.56 -17.05
C ASP A 380 -20.83 1.89 -15.72
N GLU A 381 -21.28 1.27 -14.63
CA GLU A 381 -20.66 1.35 -13.30
C GLU A 381 -19.26 0.72 -13.35
N GLY A 382 -18.29 1.32 -12.68
CA GLY A 382 -16.92 0.83 -12.56
C GLY A 382 -15.86 1.69 -13.24
N PRO A 383 -14.64 1.18 -13.41
CA PRO A 383 -13.54 1.89 -14.06
C PRO A 383 -13.85 2.15 -15.54
N GLN A 384 -13.72 3.40 -15.96
CA GLN A 384 -14.02 3.85 -17.31
C GLN A 384 -12.84 4.60 -17.92
N GLN A 385 -12.77 4.59 -19.26
CA GLN A 385 -11.85 5.41 -20.04
C GLN A 385 -12.60 6.14 -21.13
N PHE A 386 -12.24 7.41 -21.33
CA PHE A 386 -12.77 8.27 -22.38
C PHE A 386 -11.63 8.98 -23.08
N GLU A 387 -11.66 9.04 -24.41
CA GLU A 387 -10.67 9.78 -25.20
C GLU A 387 -11.29 11.11 -25.69
N LEU A 388 -10.75 12.21 -25.16
CA LEU A 388 -11.14 13.56 -25.56
C LEU A 388 -10.19 14.08 -26.65
N SER A 389 -10.70 14.40 -27.83
CA SER A 389 -9.90 15.03 -28.89
C SER A 389 -9.55 16.48 -28.50
N LEU A 390 -8.28 16.85 -28.68
CA LEU A 390 -7.73 18.18 -28.38
C LEU A 390 -7.02 18.80 -29.58
N GLN A 391 -7.19 18.23 -30.78
CA GLN A 391 -6.48 18.63 -32.01
C GLN A 391 -6.69 20.10 -32.37
N ASP A 392 -7.85 20.64 -32.03
CA ASP A 392 -8.19 22.06 -32.36
C ASP A 392 -7.83 23.03 -31.22
N GLN A 393 -7.15 22.53 -30.17
CA GLN A 393 -6.82 23.35 -29.00
C GLN A 393 -5.34 23.77 -29.04
N PRO A 394 -5.04 25.06 -28.86
CA PRO A 394 -3.65 25.56 -28.77
C PRO A 394 -2.88 24.91 -27.61
N GLN A 395 -1.55 24.92 -27.71
CA GLN A 395 -0.70 24.51 -26.55
C GLN A 395 -1.00 25.41 -25.34
N GLY A 396 -1.14 24.80 -24.18
CA GLY A 396 -1.47 25.56 -22.98
C GLY A 396 -2.05 24.71 -21.84
N PHE A 397 -2.58 25.43 -20.85
CA PHE A 397 -3.25 24.84 -19.68
C PHE A 397 -4.76 24.95 -19.82
N TYR A 398 -5.46 23.86 -19.48
CA TYR A 398 -6.90 23.75 -19.57
C TYR A 398 -7.45 23.08 -18.30
N LEU A 399 -8.75 23.27 -18.05
CA LEU A 399 -9.50 22.60 -16.99
C LEU A 399 -10.55 21.71 -17.63
N LEU A 400 -10.49 20.42 -17.37
CA LEU A 400 -11.52 19.46 -17.77
C LEU A 400 -12.43 19.19 -16.59
N LYS A 401 -13.67 19.65 -16.66
CA LYS A 401 -14.72 19.37 -15.70
C LYS A 401 -15.50 18.14 -16.15
N ILE A 402 -15.60 17.15 -15.29
CA ILE A 402 -16.33 15.92 -15.51
C ILE A 402 -17.53 15.93 -14.57
N THR A 403 -18.72 15.67 -15.10
CA THR A 403 -19.97 15.74 -14.35
C THR A 403 -20.84 14.52 -14.68
N HIS A 404 -21.17 13.71 -13.69
CA HIS A 404 -22.12 12.61 -13.83
C HIS A 404 -23.56 13.11 -13.72
N SER A 405 -24.50 12.42 -14.34
CA SER A 405 -25.95 12.76 -14.35
C SER A 405 -26.59 12.83 -12.94
N ASN A 406 -25.98 12.19 -11.94
CA ASN A 406 -26.40 12.28 -10.53
C ASN A 406 -25.85 13.53 -9.80
N GLY A 407 -25.14 14.44 -10.50
CA GLY A 407 -24.57 15.66 -9.92
C GLY A 407 -23.10 15.53 -9.48
N TRP A 408 -22.54 14.34 -9.42
CA TRP A 408 -21.12 14.13 -9.08
C TRP A 408 -20.20 14.83 -10.09
N ARG A 409 -19.18 15.51 -9.61
CA ARG A 409 -18.32 16.32 -10.47
C ARG A 409 -16.89 16.38 -9.97
N GLN A 410 -15.96 16.42 -10.92
CA GLN A 410 -14.53 16.62 -10.65
C GLN A 410 -13.93 17.51 -11.72
N THR A 411 -12.88 18.26 -11.37
CA THR A 411 -12.11 19.05 -12.34
C THR A 411 -10.66 18.60 -12.33
N VAL A 412 -10.12 18.30 -13.51
CA VAL A 412 -8.72 17.89 -13.69
C VAL A 412 -7.99 18.87 -14.58
N LYS A 413 -6.71 19.10 -14.31
CA LYS A 413 -5.85 19.96 -15.14
C LYS A 413 -5.36 19.16 -16.35
N VAL A 414 -5.48 19.75 -17.53
CA VAL A 414 -4.95 19.21 -18.80
C VAL A 414 -3.87 20.17 -19.32
N VAL A 415 -2.73 19.64 -19.69
CA VAL A 415 -1.62 20.39 -20.30
C VAL A 415 -1.44 19.88 -21.72
N ILE A 416 -1.59 20.76 -22.72
CA ILE A 416 -1.38 20.47 -24.14
C ILE A 416 0.01 20.96 -24.56
N LYS A 417 0.78 20.10 -25.22
CA LYS A 417 2.13 20.38 -25.76
C LYS A 417 2.10 20.53 -27.26
#